data_7ca9a7da665f33b334f074ea3770db2e
#
_entry.id   7ca9a7da665f33b334f074ea3770db2e
#
_cell.length_a   1.000
_cell.length_b   1.000
_cell.length_c   1.000
_cell.angle_alpha   90.00
_cell.angle_beta   90.00
_cell.angle_gamma   90.00
#
_symmetry.space_group_name_H-M   'P 1'
#
loop_
_entity.id
_entity.type
_entity.pdbx_description
1 polymer ?
#
loop_
_entity_poly.entity_id
_entity_poly.type
_entity_poly.pdbx_seq_one_letter_code
_entity_poly.pdbx_strand_id
1 'polypeptide(L)'
;MSQEETILEAVSLLQDLGLQEYEARCFMALTQLPEGTAKEIHEISEVPRTRVYDAIRVLESQGLVEVQHSSPQRCRAVGITEAVQTLQKKYDNRIETLQSYLEEAESRESETDNQLQEVWSLTGHAAIELRMLDLINEAESEIALLVVDENVLSETLFDSLDAAANRDLSIILGGKTETITERLGTELPNLRVFETSLNWLIGPQTDHEVAISRILLIDRETLLIGSYYPESNNTKTKEQAVFATGLENGVVVLLRRLVSSGLVSASDPGK
;
A
#
# COMPACT_ATOMS: atom_id res chain seq x y z
N MET A 1 28.52 -3.59 -0.99
CA MET A 1 28.36 -2.45 -0.06
C MET A 1 29.49 -2.53 0.95
N SER A 2 30.18 -1.43 1.21
CA SER A 2 31.17 -1.36 2.29
C SER A 2 30.46 -1.31 3.64
N GLN A 3 31.15 -1.67 4.72
CA GLN A 3 30.59 -1.59 6.08
C GLN A 3 30.20 -0.14 6.44
N GLU A 4 30.93 0.84 5.94
CA GLU A 4 30.63 2.27 6.10
C GLU A 4 29.32 2.68 5.40
N GLU A 5 29.09 2.24 4.17
CA GLU A 5 27.83 2.48 3.44
C GLU A 5 26.64 1.92 4.19
N THR A 6 26.75 0.69 4.72
CA THR A 6 25.69 0.05 5.50
C THR A 6 25.33 0.84 6.76
N ILE A 7 26.35 1.39 7.47
CA ILE A 7 26.13 2.21 8.67
C ILE A 7 25.41 3.52 8.33
N LEU A 8 25.83 4.20 7.26
CA LEU A 8 25.20 5.45 6.84
C LEU A 8 23.73 5.25 6.42
N GLU A 9 23.46 4.17 5.69
CA GLU A 9 22.11 3.79 5.29
C GLU A 9 21.23 3.46 6.51
N ALA A 10 21.76 2.70 7.47
CA ALA A 10 21.05 2.40 8.71
C ALA A 10 20.77 3.66 9.56
N VAL A 11 21.71 4.62 9.62
CA VAL A 11 21.49 5.91 10.29
C VAL A 11 20.35 6.69 9.59
N SER A 12 20.34 6.72 8.26
CA SER A 12 19.26 7.37 7.49
C SER A 12 17.90 6.75 7.78
N LEU A 13 17.80 5.41 7.75
CA LEU A 13 16.56 4.70 8.06
C LEU A 13 16.08 4.94 9.51
N LEU A 14 17.00 4.99 10.47
CA LEU A 14 16.68 5.32 11.87
C LEU A 14 16.14 6.74 12.01
N GLN A 15 16.63 7.69 11.20
CA GLN A 15 16.11 9.05 11.16
C GLN A 15 14.70 9.09 10.54
N ASP A 16 14.44 8.37 9.47
CA ASP A 16 13.11 8.21 8.88
C ASP A 16 12.13 7.60 9.89
N LEU A 17 12.63 6.71 10.75
CA LEU A 17 11.90 6.15 11.89
C LEU A 17 11.85 7.09 13.12
N GLY A 18 12.21 8.37 12.95
CA GLY A 18 11.97 9.45 13.92
C GLY A 18 12.99 9.59 15.03
N LEU A 19 14.22 9.04 14.88
CA LEU A 19 15.36 9.42 15.71
C LEU A 19 16.03 10.69 15.16
N GLN A 20 16.60 11.50 16.05
CA GLN A 20 17.47 12.59 15.59
C GLN A 20 18.82 12.04 15.13
N GLU A 21 19.55 12.80 14.32
CA GLU A 21 20.85 12.37 13.76
C GLU A 21 21.81 11.84 14.85
N TYR A 22 21.96 12.59 15.94
CA TYR A 22 22.88 12.19 17.00
C TYR A 22 22.40 10.96 17.78
N GLU A 23 21.09 10.77 17.91
CA GLU A 23 20.48 9.57 18.51
C GLU A 23 20.76 8.35 17.63
N ALA A 24 20.51 8.44 16.33
CA ALA A 24 20.75 7.38 15.37
C ALA A 24 22.23 6.98 15.32
N ARG A 25 23.14 7.95 15.29
CA ARG A 25 24.60 7.71 15.29
C ARG A 25 25.08 7.09 16.59
N CYS A 26 24.58 7.53 17.75
CA CYS A 26 24.94 6.94 19.06
C CYS A 26 24.37 5.50 19.17
N PHE A 27 23.17 5.25 18.72
CA PHE A 27 22.59 3.91 18.69
C PHE A 27 23.41 2.97 17.82
N MET A 28 23.76 3.38 16.59
CA MET A 28 24.62 2.60 15.69
C MET A 28 26.01 2.34 16.28
N ALA A 29 26.60 3.29 17.00
CA ALA A 29 27.88 3.07 17.71
C ALA A 29 27.73 2.01 18.81
N LEU A 30 26.64 2.04 19.56
CA LEU A 30 26.36 1.06 20.61
C LEU A 30 26.06 -0.34 20.08
N THR A 31 25.53 -0.49 18.86
CA THR A 31 25.37 -1.83 18.26
C THR A 31 26.70 -2.51 17.93
N GLN A 32 27.78 -1.77 17.85
CA GLN A 32 29.13 -2.27 17.60
C GLN A 32 29.91 -2.60 18.88
N LEU A 33 29.37 -2.25 20.05
CA LEU A 33 29.98 -2.43 21.35
C LEU A 33 29.10 -3.34 22.23
N PRO A 34 29.70 -4.22 23.07
CA PRO A 34 28.94 -4.93 24.10
C PRO A 34 28.33 -3.95 25.12
N GLU A 35 29.06 -2.93 25.46
CA GLU A 35 28.73 -1.78 26.31
C GLU A 35 29.72 -0.66 26.05
N GLY A 36 29.31 0.60 26.22
CA GLY A 36 30.18 1.75 25.99
C GLY A 36 29.97 2.87 27.03
N THR A 37 31.04 3.58 27.33
CA THR A 37 31.00 4.85 28.04
C THR A 37 30.72 5.99 27.06
N ALA A 38 30.34 7.16 27.56
CA ALA A 38 30.14 8.34 26.70
C ALA A 38 31.39 8.73 25.89
N LYS A 39 32.59 8.36 26.38
CA LYS A 39 33.85 8.59 25.66
C LYS A 39 33.97 7.63 24.47
N GLU A 40 33.73 6.34 24.67
CA GLU A 40 33.82 5.31 23.62
C GLU A 40 32.75 5.52 22.55
N ILE A 41 31.52 5.88 22.97
CA ILE A 41 30.43 6.22 22.03
C ILE A 41 30.81 7.43 21.18
N HIS A 42 31.36 8.49 21.77
CA HIS A 42 31.86 9.66 21.03
C HIS A 42 32.93 9.28 19.99
N GLU A 43 33.89 8.44 20.37
CA GLU A 43 35.00 8.02 19.49
C GLU A 43 34.49 7.26 18.24
N ILE A 44 33.41 6.48 18.35
CA ILE A 44 32.85 5.70 17.24
C ILE A 44 31.80 6.51 16.46
N SER A 45 30.91 7.21 17.18
CA SER A 45 29.78 7.94 16.55
C SER A 45 30.18 9.30 15.98
N GLU A 46 31.34 9.84 16.38
CA GLU A 46 31.79 11.22 16.13
C GLU A 46 30.81 12.30 16.66
N VAL A 47 29.84 11.92 17.48
CA VAL A 47 28.92 12.84 18.14
C VAL A 47 29.61 13.53 19.31
N PRO A 48 29.54 14.87 19.45
CA PRO A 48 30.18 15.58 20.58
C PRO A 48 29.78 15.00 21.93
N ARG A 49 30.73 14.79 22.85
CA ARG A 49 30.52 14.14 24.16
C ARG A 49 29.34 14.72 24.96
N THR A 50 29.14 16.02 24.88
CA THR A 50 28.02 16.71 25.55
C THR A 50 26.68 16.27 24.95
N ARG A 51 26.64 16.00 23.68
CA ARG A 51 25.44 15.53 22.96
C ARG A 51 25.18 14.03 23.08
N VAL A 52 26.25 13.25 23.33
CA VAL A 52 26.09 11.81 23.62
C VAL A 52 25.22 11.59 24.85
N TYR A 53 25.38 12.36 25.92
CA TYR A 53 24.53 12.23 27.12
C TYR A 53 23.07 12.54 26.84
N ASP A 54 22.79 13.57 26.03
CA ASP A 54 21.41 13.92 25.64
C ASP A 54 20.80 12.82 24.75
N ALA A 55 21.55 12.35 23.75
CA ALA A 55 21.11 11.26 22.86
C ALA A 55 20.84 9.97 23.65
N ILE A 56 21.72 9.57 24.56
CA ILE A 56 21.53 8.37 25.38
C ILE A 56 20.27 8.48 26.24
N ARG A 57 20.01 9.64 26.86
CA ARG A 57 18.78 9.84 27.64
C ARG A 57 17.50 9.66 26.79
N VAL A 58 17.52 10.15 25.56
CA VAL A 58 16.39 9.99 24.65
C VAL A 58 16.25 8.53 24.24
N LEU A 59 17.36 7.87 23.86
CA LEU A 59 17.35 6.44 23.47
C LEU A 59 16.90 5.54 24.63
N GLU A 60 17.32 5.82 25.86
CA GLU A 60 16.88 5.14 27.08
C GLU A 60 15.36 5.31 27.28
N SER A 61 14.86 6.54 27.17
CA SER A 61 13.42 6.82 27.29
C SER A 61 12.57 6.15 26.21
N GLN A 62 13.17 5.83 25.07
CA GLN A 62 12.53 5.09 23.97
C GLN A 62 12.69 3.56 24.09
N GLY A 63 13.42 3.07 25.10
CA GLY A 63 13.67 1.64 25.28
C GLY A 63 14.65 1.03 24.28
N LEU A 64 15.49 1.85 23.64
CA LEU A 64 16.50 1.41 22.67
C LEU A 64 17.88 1.18 23.28
N VAL A 65 18.13 1.77 24.45
CA VAL A 65 19.39 1.69 25.18
C VAL A 65 19.11 1.41 26.65
N GLU A 66 19.91 0.57 27.25
CA GLU A 66 19.97 0.33 28.70
C GLU A 66 21.15 1.07 29.29
N VAL A 67 20.94 1.66 30.46
CA VAL A 67 21.95 2.47 31.15
C VAL A 67 22.28 1.89 32.54
N GLN A 68 23.54 1.61 32.79
CA GLN A 68 24.06 1.25 34.10
C GLN A 68 24.60 2.50 34.78
N HIS A 69 23.98 2.90 35.88
CA HIS A 69 24.41 4.06 36.69
C HIS A 69 25.65 3.75 37.54
N SER A 70 26.75 3.52 36.84
CA SER A 70 28.11 3.32 37.45
C SER A 70 28.95 4.58 37.26
N SER A 71 30.15 4.62 37.83
CA SER A 71 31.13 5.67 37.59
C SER A 71 32.40 5.07 36.98
N PRO A 72 32.65 5.24 35.67
CA PRO A 72 31.85 5.96 34.68
C PRO A 72 30.54 5.21 34.31
N GLN A 73 29.53 5.97 33.88
CA GLN A 73 28.26 5.42 33.36
C GLN A 73 28.50 4.57 32.11
N ARG A 74 27.85 3.40 32.04
CA ARG A 74 27.92 2.48 30.91
C ARG A 74 26.55 2.32 30.25
N CYS A 75 26.56 2.24 28.95
CA CYS A 75 25.37 2.10 28.13
C CYS A 75 25.52 0.92 27.17
N ARG A 76 24.43 0.23 26.87
CA ARG A 76 24.41 -0.79 25.83
C ARG A 76 23.12 -0.67 24.98
N ALA A 77 23.22 -0.95 23.70
CA ALA A 77 22.02 -1.08 22.89
C ALA A 77 21.24 -2.33 23.31
N VAL A 78 19.92 -2.26 23.25
CA VAL A 78 19.07 -3.46 23.33
C VAL A 78 19.33 -4.37 22.12
N GLY A 79 18.90 -5.63 22.17
CA GLY A 79 19.06 -6.53 21.03
C GLY A 79 18.41 -5.97 19.76
N ILE A 80 18.99 -6.24 18.59
CA ILE A 80 18.48 -5.72 17.30
C ILE A 80 17.00 -6.04 17.11
N THR A 81 16.59 -7.28 17.39
CA THR A 81 15.18 -7.70 17.27
C THR A 81 14.27 -6.89 18.21
N GLU A 82 14.73 -6.64 19.45
CA GLU A 82 13.99 -5.86 20.44
C GLU A 82 13.88 -4.38 20.02
N ALA A 83 14.96 -3.81 19.49
CA ALA A 83 14.95 -2.44 18.97
C ALA A 83 13.94 -2.28 17.82
N VAL A 84 13.94 -3.22 16.86
CA VAL A 84 12.99 -3.23 15.75
C VAL A 84 11.54 -3.33 16.26
N GLN A 85 11.27 -4.24 17.19
CA GLN A 85 9.92 -4.38 17.78
C GLN A 85 9.49 -3.13 18.55
N THR A 86 10.41 -2.49 19.27
CA THR A 86 10.14 -1.24 20.01
C THR A 86 9.77 -0.11 19.06
N LEU A 87 10.51 0.05 17.96
CA LEU A 87 10.23 1.05 16.95
C LEU A 87 8.89 0.75 16.25
N GLN A 88 8.65 -0.49 15.83
CA GLN A 88 7.40 -0.91 15.20
C GLN A 88 6.20 -0.60 16.09
N LYS A 89 6.21 -1.05 17.35
CA LYS A 89 5.12 -0.80 18.29
C LYS A 89 4.85 0.70 18.51
N LYS A 90 5.90 1.53 18.51
CA LYS A 90 5.77 2.99 18.61
C LYS A 90 5.00 3.58 17.42
N TYR A 91 5.25 3.07 16.19
CA TYR A 91 4.53 3.50 14.99
C TYR A 91 3.11 2.97 14.96
N ASP A 92 2.89 1.71 15.30
CA ASP A 92 1.55 1.12 15.36
C ASP A 92 0.65 1.91 16.30
N ASN A 93 1.10 2.23 17.51
CA ASN A 93 0.35 3.05 18.46
C ASN A 93 0.04 4.47 17.93
N ARG A 94 0.96 5.08 17.16
CA ARG A 94 0.73 6.38 16.55
C ARG A 94 -0.30 6.33 15.44
N ILE A 95 -0.26 5.27 14.63
CA ILE A 95 -1.21 5.04 13.54
C ILE A 95 -2.60 4.81 14.13
N GLU A 96 -2.74 3.95 15.14
CA GLU A 96 -4.02 3.72 15.84
C GLU A 96 -4.59 5.02 16.44
N THR A 97 -3.74 5.83 17.07
CA THR A 97 -4.16 7.11 17.64
C THR A 97 -4.60 8.09 16.55
N LEU A 98 -3.87 8.14 15.43
CA LEU A 98 -4.22 8.98 14.28
C LEU A 98 -5.55 8.54 13.69
N GLN A 99 -5.75 7.24 13.49
CA GLN A 99 -7.00 6.68 12.98
C GLN A 99 -8.18 7.12 13.84
N SER A 100 -8.09 6.97 15.17
CA SER A 100 -9.15 7.39 16.09
C SER A 100 -9.47 8.88 15.97
N TYR A 101 -8.47 9.74 15.80
CA TYR A 101 -8.71 11.18 15.63
C TYR A 101 -9.33 11.51 14.27
N LEU A 102 -8.96 10.80 13.22
CA LEU A 102 -9.55 10.99 11.89
C LEU A 102 -11.01 10.55 11.86
N GLU A 103 -11.34 9.40 12.45
CA GLU A 103 -12.72 8.91 12.60
C GLU A 103 -13.58 9.89 13.41
N GLU A 104 -13.05 10.48 14.50
CA GLU A 104 -13.76 11.51 15.26
C GLU A 104 -13.98 12.81 14.46
N ALA A 105 -13.02 13.17 13.61
CA ALA A 105 -13.14 14.35 12.77
C ALA A 105 -14.18 14.16 11.64
N GLU A 106 -14.18 12.99 11.01
CA GLU A 106 -15.12 12.63 9.93
C GLU A 106 -16.58 12.61 10.42
N SER A 107 -16.83 12.11 11.63
CA SER A 107 -18.17 12.06 12.21
C SER A 107 -18.83 13.44 12.35
N ARG A 108 -18.09 14.54 12.32
CA ARG A 108 -18.60 15.89 12.45
C ARG A 108 -19.05 16.53 11.13
N GLU A 109 -18.66 15.97 9.98
CA GLU A 109 -18.96 16.53 8.65
C GLU A 109 -20.13 15.82 7.92
N SER A 110 -20.61 14.69 8.42
CA SER A 110 -21.58 13.80 7.73
C SER A 110 -23.02 14.35 7.62
N GLU A 111 -23.34 15.58 8.01
CA GLU A 111 -24.70 16.13 7.95
C GLU A 111 -25.04 16.89 6.65
N THR A 112 -24.17 16.93 5.66
CA THR A 112 -24.45 17.58 4.38
C THR A 112 -24.43 16.55 3.25
N ASP A 113 -25.45 15.69 3.24
CA ASP A 113 -25.74 14.73 2.17
C ASP A 113 -26.18 15.47 0.89
N ASN A 114 -25.22 16.05 0.19
CA ASN A 114 -25.40 16.46 -1.18
C ASN A 114 -24.77 15.37 -2.03
N GLN A 115 -25.60 14.46 -2.59
CA GLN A 115 -25.21 13.47 -3.59
C GLN A 115 -24.69 14.16 -4.87
N LEU A 116 -23.58 14.84 -4.74
CA LEU A 116 -22.82 15.34 -5.89
C LEU A 116 -22.27 14.12 -6.61
N GLN A 117 -22.57 14.02 -7.89
CA GLN A 117 -22.00 13.01 -8.80
C GLN A 117 -20.49 13.28 -8.96
N GLU A 118 -19.71 12.90 -7.95
CA GLU A 118 -18.28 13.19 -7.91
C GLU A 118 -17.50 12.14 -8.69
N VAL A 119 -16.51 12.62 -9.43
CA VAL A 119 -15.53 11.80 -10.12
C VAL A 119 -14.16 12.18 -9.58
N TRP A 120 -13.49 11.23 -8.96
CA TRP A 120 -12.18 11.43 -8.35
C TRP A 120 -11.08 10.78 -9.16
N SER A 121 -9.87 11.32 -9.09
CA SER A 121 -8.68 10.73 -9.69
C SER A 121 -7.65 10.34 -8.64
N LEU A 122 -7.01 9.19 -8.85
CA LEU A 122 -5.92 8.66 -8.04
C LEU A 122 -4.67 8.55 -8.90
N THR A 123 -3.50 8.76 -8.31
CA THR A 123 -2.21 8.61 -8.98
C THR A 123 -1.28 7.74 -8.15
N GLY A 124 -0.64 6.79 -8.80
CA GLY A 124 0.31 5.86 -8.20
C GLY A 124 -0.30 4.49 -7.87
N HIS A 125 0.48 3.45 -8.19
CA HIS A 125 0.06 2.05 -8.08
C HIS A 125 -0.48 1.70 -6.69
N ALA A 126 0.29 2.01 -5.63
CA ALA A 126 -0.08 1.67 -4.26
C ALA A 126 -1.40 2.32 -3.80
N ALA A 127 -1.64 3.60 -4.17
CA ALA A 127 -2.88 4.30 -3.80
C ALA A 127 -4.09 3.70 -4.54
N ILE A 128 -3.91 3.32 -5.80
CA ILE A 128 -4.96 2.71 -6.62
C ILE A 128 -5.28 1.29 -6.14
N GLU A 129 -4.25 0.51 -5.81
CA GLU A 129 -4.40 -0.83 -5.24
C GLU A 129 -5.15 -0.77 -3.91
N LEU A 130 -4.73 0.09 -2.99
CA LEU A 130 -5.38 0.25 -1.69
C LEU A 130 -6.87 0.60 -1.86
N ARG A 131 -7.19 1.58 -2.71
CA ARG A 131 -8.58 1.96 -2.97
C ARG A 131 -9.39 0.83 -3.59
N MET A 132 -8.79 0.06 -4.50
CA MET A 132 -9.43 -1.12 -5.10
C MET A 132 -9.76 -2.17 -4.03
N LEU A 133 -8.82 -2.45 -3.12
CA LEU A 133 -9.01 -3.40 -2.02
C LEU A 133 -10.10 -2.93 -1.05
N ASP A 134 -10.13 -1.65 -0.70
CA ASP A 134 -11.18 -1.07 0.14
C ASP A 134 -12.56 -1.27 -0.50
N LEU A 135 -12.71 -0.92 -1.77
CA LEU A 135 -13.96 -1.09 -2.51
C LEU A 135 -14.42 -2.57 -2.57
N ILE A 136 -13.48 -3.51 -2.75
CA ILE A 136 -13.79 -4.96 -2.73
C ILE A 136 -14.26 -5.39 -1.33
N ASN A 137 -13.63 -4.87 -0.29
CA ASN A 137 -13.98 -5.18 1.09
C ASN A 137 -15.34 -4.59 1.51
N GLU A 138 -15.69 -3.42 1.00
CA GLU A 138 -16.96 -2.72 1.26
C GLU A 138 -18.13 -3.27 0.41
N ALA A 139 -17.87 -4.07 -0.62
CA ALA A 139 -18.89 -4.62 -1.51
C ALA A 139 -19.97 -5.39 -0.75
N GLU A 140 -21.24 -5.15 -1.07
CA GLU A 140 -22.41 -5.74 -0.40
C GLU A 140 -23.10 -6.83 -1.25
N SER A 141 -23.03 -6.76 -2.57
CA SER A 141 -23.80 -7.63 -3.45
C SER A 141 -23.03 -8.18 -4.65
N GLU A 142 -22.29 -7.34 -5.37
CA GLU A 142 -21.69 -7.73 -6.66
C GLU A 142 -20.31 -7.09 -6.86
N ILE A 143 -19.35 -7.91 -7.30
CA ILE A 143 -18.02 -7.47 -7.74
C ILE A 143 -17.83 -7.90 -9.19
N ALA A 144 -17.56 -6.96 -10.09
CA ALA A 144 -17.11 -7.27 -11.45
C ALA A 144 -15.74 -6.63 -11.69
N LEU A 145 -14.73 -7.46 -11.88
CA LEU A 145 -13.35 -7.04 -12.12
C LEU A 145 -12.88 -7.53 -13.48
N LEU A 146 -12.44 -6.58 -14.32
CA LEU A 146 -11.74 -6.86 -15.57
C LEU A 146 -10.29 -6.47 -15.44
N VAL A 147 -9.38 -7.41 -15.61
CA VAL A 147 -7.93 -7.21 -15.56
C VAL A 147 -7.36 -7.23 -16.97
N VAL A 148 -6.61 -6.17 -17.30
CA VAL A 148 -5.97 -5.99 -18.61
C VAL A 148 -4.45 -6.07 -18.51
N ASP A 149 -3.88 -5.57 -17.41
CA ASP A 149 -2.46 -5.59 -17.10
C ASP A 149 -2.16 -6.61 -15.98
N GLU A 150 -1.19 -7.50 -16.22
CA GLU A 150 -0.78 -8.53 -15.24
C GLU A 150 -0.25 -7.96 -13.92
N ASN A 151 0.30 -6.74 -13.94
CA ASN A 151 0.80 -6.06 -12.74
C ASN A 151 -0.30 -5.71 -11.72
N VAL A 152 -1.56 -5.82 -12.10
CA VAL A 152 -2.72 -5.67 -11.19
C VAL A 152 -2.86 -6.87 -10.26
N LEU A 153 -2.36 -8.04 -10.66
CA LEU A 153 -2.52 -9.29 -9.93
C LEU A 153 -1.51 -9.38 -8.78
N SER A 154 -1.94 -9.01 -7.59
CA SER A 154 -1.17 -9.10 -6.34
C SER A 154 -1.75 -10.19 -5.41
N GLU A 155 -0.92 -10.69 -4.48
CA GLU A 155 -1.38 -11.62 -3.43
C GLU A 155 -2.51 -10.99 -2.59
N THR A 156 -2.38 -9.71 -2.26
CA THR A 156 -3.40 -8.97 -1.49
C THR A 156 -4.74 -8.89 -2.22
N LEU A 157 -4.73 -8.77 -3.55
CA LEU A 157 -5.95 -8.81 -4.35
C LEU A 157 -6.61 -10.18 -4.31
N PHE A 158 -5.82 -11.26 -4.44
CA PHE A 158 -6.36 -12.62 -4.35
C PHE A 158 -6.98 -12.90 -3.00
N ASP A 159 -6.30 -12.52 -1.91
CA ASP A 159 -6.81 -12.65 -0.55
C ASP A 159 -8.13 -11.90 -0.34
N SER A 160 -8.23 -10.66 -0.84
CA SER A 160 -9.46 -9.86 -0.75
C SER A 160 -10.62 -10.44 -1.56
N LEU A 161 -10.36 -10.99 -2.74
CA LEU A 161 -11.38 -11.63 -3.58
C LEU A 161 -11.84 -12.96 -2.99
N ASP A 162 -10.94 -13.76 -2.40
CA ASP A 162 -11.30 -14.99 -1.71
C ASP A 162 -12.13 -14.69 -0.46
N ALA A 163 -11.73 -13.68 0.32
CA ALA A 163 -12.51 -13.22 1.47
C ALA A 163 -13.90 -12.70 1.05
N ALA A 164 -14.01 -12.01 -0.08
CA ALA A 164 -15.28 -11.56 -0.64
C ALA A 164 -16.15 -12.73 -1.11
N ALA A 165 -15.56 -13.77 -1.70
CA ALA A 165 -16.27 -14.99 -2.10
C ALA A 165 -16.92 -15.71 -0.89
N ASN A 166 -16.31 -15.63 0.27
CA ASN A 166 -16.86 -16.21 1.51
C ASN A 166 -18.02 -15.40 2.12
N ARG A 167 -18.36 -14.23 1.53
CA ARG A 167 -19.50 -13.37 1.94
C ARG A 167 -20.74 -13.55 1.07
N ASP A 168 -20.82 -14.61 0.26
CA ASP A 168 -21.93 -14.88 -0.68
C ASP A 168 -22.18 -13.78 -1.75
N LEU A 169 -21.14 -13.03 -2.12
CA LEU A 169 -21.22 -12.01 -3.17
C LEU A 169 -21.18 -12.63 -4.56
N SER A 170 -21.85 -11.97 -5.51
CA SER A 170 -21.74 -12.31 -6.93
C SER A 170 -20.41 -11.77 -7.49
N ILE A 171 -19.43 -12.65 -7.72
CA ILE A 171 -18.11 -12.23 -8.20
C ILE A 171 -17.91 -12.69 -9.64
N ILE A 172 -17.59 -11.75 -10.52
CA ILE A 172 -17.32 -11.97 -11.94
C ILE A 172 -15.94 -11.44 -12.26
N LEU A 173 -15.03 -12.32 -12.69
CA LEU A 173 -13.66 -11.98 -13.02
C LEU A 173 -13.40 -12.15 -14.52
N GLY A 174 -12.88 -11.12 -15.16
CA GLY A 174 -12.47 -11.17 -16.55
C GLY A 174 -10.98 -10.89 -16.72
N GLY A 175 -10.29 -11.74 -17.50
CA GLY A 175 -8.92 -11.51 -17.95
C GLY A 175 -8.91 -11.09 -19.42
N LYS A 176 -7.98 -10.19 -19.80
CA LYS A 176 -7.81 -9.79 -21.19
C LYS A 176 -6.96 -10.77 -21.98
N THR A 177 -6.04 -11.46 -21.35
CA THR A 177 -5.14 -12.45 -21.94
C THR A 177 -5.35 -13.81 -21.29
N GLU A 178 -4.99 -14.88 -22.01
CA GLU A 178 -5.00 -16.24 -21.49
C GLU A 178 -4.16 -16.35 -20.21
N THR A 179 -2.98 -15.72 -20.17
CA THR A 179 -2.09 -15.69 -18.99
C THR A 179 -2.79 -15.12 -17.75
N ILE A 180 -3.50 -13.98 -17.89
CA ILE A 180 -4.26 -13.36 -16.80
C ILE A 180 -5.39 -14.29 -16.35
N THR A 181 -6.10 -14.88 -17.30
CA THR A 181 -7.24 -15.75 -17.02
C THR A 181 -6.82 -17.03 -16.33
N GLU A 182 -5.72 -17.65 -16.78
CA GLU A 182 -5.13 -18.85 -16.14
C GLU A 182 -4.66 -18.55 -14.71
N ARG A 183 -4.00 -17.41 -14.49
CA ARG A 183 -3.55 -17.01 -13.17
C ARG A 183 -4.72 -16.76 -12.21
N LEU A 184 -5.74 -16.01 -12.65
CA LEU A 184 -6.96 -15.81 -11.88
C LEU A 184 -7.65 -17.14 -11.55
N GLY A 185 -7.77 -18.06 -12.51
CA GLY A 185 -8.40 -19.37 -12.30
C GLY A 185 -7.57 -20.31 -11.41
N THR A 186 -6.25 -20.16 -11.39
CA THR A 186 -5.35 -20.95 -10.53
C THR A 186 -5.42 -20.48 -9.07
N GLU A 187 -5.36 -19.16 -8.85
CA GLU A 187 -5.37 -18.57 -7.50
C GLU A 187 -6.79 -18.57 -6.88
N LEU A 188 -7.83 -18.47 -7.71
CA LEU A 188 -9.22 -18.37 -7.29
C LEU A 188 -10.11 -19.47 -7.94
N PRO A 189 -9.87 -20.75 -7.65
CA PRO A 189 -10.52 -21.87 -8.35
C PRO A 189 -12.03 -21.97 -8.12
N ASN A 190 -12.54 -21.32 -7.10
CA ASN A 190 -13.98 -21.31 -6.77
C ASN A 190 -14.74 -20.18 -7.46
N LEU A 191 -14.04 -19.25 -8.11
CA LEU A 191 -14.65 -18.11 -8.79
C LEU A 191 -14.80 -18.33 -10.28
N ARG A 192 -15.81 -17.71 -10.86
CA ARG A 192 -16.03 -17.75 -12.31
C ARG A 192 -15.11 -16.76 -13.01
N VAL A 193 -14.16 -17.28 -13.78
CA VAL A 193 -13.21 -16.49 -14.58
C VAL A 193 -13.52 -16.68 -16.07
N PHE A 194 -13.45 -15.63 -16.86
CA PHE A 194 -13.64 -15.69 -18.32
C PHE A 194 -12.62 -14.79 -19.03
N GLU A 195 -12.32 -15.11 -20.29
CA GLU A 195 -11.54 -14.23 -21.15
C GLU A 195 -12.46 -13.19 -21.80
N THR A 196 -12.12 -11.90 -21.63
CA THR A 196 -12.92 -10.83 -22.22
C THR A 196 -12.61 -10.60 -23.70
N SER A 197 -13.63 -10.52 -24.54
CA SER A 197 -13.52 -10.17 -25.95
C SER A 197 -13.47 -8.66 -26.23
N LEU A 198 -13.41 -7.82 -25.19
CA LEU A 198 -13.42 -6.35 -25.32
C LEU A 198 -12.07 -5.82 -25.86
N ASN A 199 -11.89 -5.89 -27.19
CA ASN A 199 -10.62 -5.52 -27.84
C ASN A 199 -10.27 -4.05 -27.70
N TRP A 200 -11.23 -3.16 -27.48
CA TRP A 200 -11.02 -1.73 -27.26
C TRP A 200 -10.28 -1.42 -25.93
N LEU A 201 -10.21 -2.38 -25.00
CA LEU A 201 -9.44 -2.22 -23.74
C LEU A 201 -7.93 -2.06 -23.98
N ILE A 202 -7.39 -2.61 -25.07
CA ILE A 202 -5.95 -2.57 -25.33
C ILE A 202 -5.54 -1.26 -26.01
N GLY A 203 -6.45 -0.46 -26.54
CA GLY A 203 -6.11 0.71 -27.34
C GLY A 203 -5.28 0.39 -28.61
N PRO A 204 -5.05 1.33 -29.50
CA PRO A 204 -4.07 1.17 -30.56
C PRO A 204 -2.66 1.11 -29.98
N GLN A 205 -1.83 0.18 -30.47
CA GLN A 205 -0.44 -0.04 -30.01
C GLN A 205 0.50 1.06 -30.55
N THR A 206 0.23 2.32 -30.25
CA THR A 206 1.11 3.45 -30.57
C THR A 206 1.78 3.95 -29.31
N ASP A 207 3.05 4.26 -29.37
CA ASP A 207 3.98 4.53 -28.24
C ASP A 207 3.59 5.69 -27.29
N HIS A 208 2.41 6.27 -27.41
CA HIS A 208 1.96 7.43 -26.60
C HIS A 208 0.51 7.37 -26.15
N GLU A 209 -0.19 6.25 -26.29
CA GLU A 209 -1.59 6.15 -25.89
C GLU A 209 -1.76 5.50 -24.51
N VAL A 210 -2.69 6.07 -23.75
CA VAL A 210 -3.09 5.55 -22.43
C VAL A 210 -3.73 4.18 -22.59
N ALA A 211 -3.19 3.19 -21.91
CA ALA A 211 -3.77 1.86 -21.83
C ALA A 211 -4.58 1.68 -20.54
N ILE A 212 -5.67 0.90 -20.60
CA ILE A 212 -6.43 0.52 -19.41
C ILE A 212 -5.70 -0.62 -18.71
N SER A 213 -5.52 -0.53 -17.38
CA SER A 213 -4.95 -1.62 -16.57
C SER A 213 -6.03 -2.52 -15.97
N ARG A 214 -7.13 -1.90 -15.51
CA ARG A 214 -8.24 -2.60 -14.84
C ARG A 214 -9.54 -1.81 -14.91
N ILE A 215 -10.67 -2.52 -14.79
CA ILE A 215 -11.98 -1.93 -14.55
C ILE A 215 -12.62 -2.71 -13.41
N LEU A 216 -12.97 -2.04 -12.32
CA LEU A 216 -13.69 -2.59 -11.18
C LEU A 216 -15.06 -1.91 -11.08
N LEU A 217 -16.11 -2.70 -10.99
CA LEU A 217 -17.46 -2.25 -10.72
C LEU A 217 -17.98 -2.96 -9.47
N ILE A 218 -18.38 -2.20 -8.46
CA ILE A 218 -18.91 -2.68 -7.19
C ILE A 218 -20.39 -2.31 -7.10
N ASP A 219 -21.21 -3.29 -6.76
CA ASP A 219 -22.66 -3.16 -6.50
C ASP A 219 -23.44 -2.42 -7.60
N ARG A 220 -22.85 -2.36 -8.80
CA ARG A 220 -23.34 -1.59 -9.96
C ARG A 220 -23.39 -0.08 -9.77
N GLU A 221 -22.83 0.43 -8.68
CA GLU A 221 -22.89 1.84 -8.28
C GLU A 221 -21.52 2.52 -8.25
N THR A 222 -20.46 1.79 -7.88
CA THR A 222 -19.11 2.34 -7.76
C THR A 222 -18.21 1.76 -8.83
N LEU A 223 -17.53 2.62 -9.55
CA LEU A 223 -16.64 2.29 -10.65
C LEU A 223 -15.23 2.80 -10.37
N LEU A 224 -14.22 1.95 -10.62
CA LEU A 224 -12.82 2.35 -10.68
C LEU A 224 -12.22 1.88 -12.00
N ILE A 225 -11.56 2.80 -12.73
CA ILE A 225 -10.84 2.51 -13.97
C ILE A 225 -9.38 2.90 -13.78
N GLY A 226 -8.51 1.91 -13.82
CA GLY A 226 -7.07 2.12 -13.85
C GLY A 226 -6.55 2.28 -15.28
N SER A 227 -5.59 3.17 -15.45
CA SER A 227 -4.92 3.42 -16.73
C SER A 227 -3.43 3.70 -16.51
N TYR A 228 -2.61 3.42 -17.51
CA TYR A 228 -1.18 3.69 -17.48
C TYR A 228 -0.67 4.16 -18.85
N TYR A 229 0.44 4.86 -18.81
CA TYR A 229 1.19 5.20 -20.03
C TYR A 229 2.27 4.14 -20.24
N PRO A 230 2.24 3.35 -21.32
CA PRO A 230 3.33 2.46 -21.65
C PRO A 230 4.55 3.29 -22.02
N GLU A 231 5.55 3.36 -21.14
CA GLU A 231 6.83 4.00 -21.44
C GLU A 231 7.78 3.02 -22.08
N SER A 232 8.46 3.45 -23.15
CA SER A 232 9.41 2.69 -23.99
C SER A 232 10.69 2.24 -23.25
N ASN A 233 10.95 2.72 -22.03
CA ASN A 233 12.15 2.41 -21.23
C ASN A 233 11.75 2.17 -19.78
N ASN A 234 11.47 0.95 -19.40
CA ASN A 234 11.56 0.27 -18.08
C ASN A 234 11.55 1.15 -16.79
N THR A 235 11.07 2.37 -16.83
CA THR A 235 10.97 3.31 -15.72
C THR A 235 9.52 3.42 -15.31
N LYS A 236 9.23 3.16 -14.04
CA LYS A 236 7.93 3.18 -13.32
C LYS A 236 6.81 3.88 -14.08
N THR A 237 5.95 3.08 -14.69
CA THR A 237 4.69 3.48 -15.32
C THR A 237 3.91 4.40 -14.37
N LYS A 238 3.60 5.62 -14.80
CA LYS A 238 2.68 6.50 -14.07
C LYS A 238 1.28 5.91 -14.21
N GLU A 239 0.87 5.13 -13.23
CA GLU A 239 -0.48 4.61 -13.14
C GLU A 239 -1.42 5.69 -12.57
N GLN A 240 -2.57 5.83 -13.19
CA GLN A 240 -3.66 6.72 -12.77
C GLN A 240 -4.95 5.92 -12.73
N ALA A 241 -5.88 6.32 -11.88
CA ALA A 241 -7.23 5.79 -11.89
C ALA A 241 -8.25 6.90 -11.73
N VAL A 242 -9.41 6.66 -12.30
CA VAL A 242 -10.61 7.46 -12.06
C VAL A 242 -11.60 6.58 -11.31
N PHE A 243 -12.17 7.12 -10.23
CA PHE A 243 -13.24 6.43 -9.54
C PHE A 243 -14.46 7.34 -9.38
N ALA A 244 -15.63 6.75 -9.46
CA ALA A 244 -16.90 7.46 -9.42
C ALA A 244 -17.97 6.59 -8.74
N THR A 245 -18.84 7.22 -7.97
CA THR A 245 -19.95 6.56 -7.27
C THR A 245 -21.28 7.21 -7.65
N GLY A 246 -22.35 6.43 -7.60
CA GLY A 246 -23.72 6.86 -7.79
C GLY A 246 -24.39 6.33 -9.08
N LEU A 247 -25.62 5.83 -8.92
CA LEU A 247 -26.42 5.25 -10.01
C LEU A 247 -26.76 6.25 -11.13
N GLU A 248 -26.79 7.53 -10.81
CA GLU A 248 -27.10 8.61 -11.76
C GLU A 248 -25.84 9.19 -12.44
N ASN A 249 -24.65 8.78 -12.00
CA ASN A 249 -23.40 9.23 -12.62
C ASN A 249 -23.30 8.70 -14.05
N GLY A 250 -23.26 9.59 -15.04
CA GLY A 250 -23.23 9.24 -16.45
C GLY A 250 -22.06 8.34 -16.85
N VAL A 251 -20.91 8.48 -16.19
CA VAL A 251 -19.72 7.63 -16.41
C VAL A 251 -19.98 6.22 -15.90
N VAL A 252 -20.53 6.09 -14.69
CA VAL A 252 -20.92 4.80 -14.10
C VAL A 252 -21.96 4.11 -14.97
N VAL A 253 -23.02 4.83 -15.39
CA VAL A 253 -24.09 4.29 -16.26
C VAL A 253 -23.54 3.80 -17.58
N LEU A 254 -22.66 4.58 -18.23
CA LEU A 254 -22.08 4.21 -19.52
C LEU A 254 -21.25 2.94 -19.40
N LEU A 255 -20.33 2.91 -18.43
CA LEU A 255 -19.42 1.78 -18.27
C LEU A 255 -20.13 0.53 -17.74
N ARG A 256 -21.10 0.67 -16.85
CA ARG A 256 -21.97 -0.43 -16.47
C ARG A 256 -22.62 -1.10 -17.69
N ARG A 257 -23.13 -0.32 -18.63
CA ARG A 257 -23.70 -0.85 -19.87
C ARG A 257 -22.66 -1.53 -20.75
N LEU A 258 -21.48 -0.94 -20.88
CA LEU A 258 -20.37 -1.52 -21.67
C LEU A 258 -19.87 -2.84 -21.05
N VAL A 259 -19.65 -2.86 -19.75
CA VAL A 259 -19.23 -4.06 -19.02
C VAL A 259 -20.30 -5.14 -19.11
N SER A 260 -21.58 -4.81 -18.86
CA SER A 260 -22.70 -5.75 -18.97
C SER A 260 -22.85 -6.32 -20.38
N SER A 261 -22.65 -5.51 -21.42
CA SER A 261 -22.73 -5.98 -22.81
C SER A 261 -21.58 -6.93 -23.18
N GLY A 262 -20.39 -6.68 -22.66
CA GLY A 262 -19.21 -7.56 -22.83
C GLY A 262 -19.29 -8.86 -22.04
N LEU A 263 -19.93 -8.83 -20.87
CA LEU A 263 -20.15 -10.00 -20.02
C LEU A 263 -21.23 -10.95 -20.58
N VAL A 264 -22.29 -10.39 -21.14
CA VAL A 264 -23.41 -11.17 -21.72
C VAL A 264 -22.97 -11.92 -22.98
N SER A 265 -22.07 -11.34 -23.78
CA SER A 265 -21.55 -12.01 -24.99
C SER A 265 -20.70 -13.25 -24.70
N ALA A 266 -20.11 -13.34 -23.50
CA ALA A 266 -19.30 -14.49 -23.07
C ALA A 266 -20.13 -15.61 -22.39
N SER A 267 -21.43 -15.40 -22.11
CA SER A 267 -22.20 -16.30 -21.26
C SER A 267 -23.21 -17.19 -22.01
N ASP A 268 -23.25 -17.22 -23.35
CA ASP A 268 -24.15 -18.11 -24.07
C ASP A 268 -23.42 -19.07 -25.04
N PRO A 269 -22.93 -20.24 -24.55
CA PRO A 269 -22.50 -21.32 -25.44
C PRO A 269 -23.66 -22.24 -25.91
N GLY A 270 -24.89 -21.72 -25.93
CA GLY A 270 -26.03 -22.56 -26.21
C GLY A 270 -27.31 -21.85 -26.68
N LYS A 271 -27.22 -21.03 -27.74
CA LYS A 271 -28.32 -20.78 -28.66
C LYS A 271 -27.81 -20.56 -30.06
#